data_67d577f803356d0db4df177385d5c34c
#
_entry.id   67d577f803356d0db4df177385d5c34c
#
_cell.length_a   1.000
_cell.length_b   1.000
_cell.length_c   1.000
_cell.angle_alpha   90.00
_cell.angle_beta   90.00
_cell.angle_gamma   90.00
#
_symmetry.space_group_name_H-M   'P 1'
#
loop_
_entity.id
_entity.type
_entity.pdbx_description
1 polymer ?
#
loop_
_entity_poly.entity_id
_entity_poly.type
_entity_poly.pdbx_seq_one_letter_code
_entity_poly.pdbx_strand_id
1 'polypeptide(L)'
;MMDFRSLVLLVAGLACLCVDADAGEADVVEVVVSANDRGGYDFAVTIAHGDTGWKHYADRWDILDGDGKILGTRTLHHPHVNEQPFTRSLFGVKIPDHVREVTVRAGDSVHEYGGKVVSVEL
;
A
#
# COMPACT_ATOMS: atom_id res chain seq x y z
N MET A 1 -2.44 -25.17 7.83
CA MET A 1 -2.74 -24.63 7.74
C MET A 1 -2.69 -23.91 7.34
N MET A 2 -2.74 -23.34 7.09
CA MET A 2 -2.82 -22.50 6.75
C MET A 2 -2.75 -22.23 5.92
N ASP A 3 -2.65 -21.99 5.46
CA ASP A 3 -2.42 -21.52 4.65
C ASP A 3 -3.35 -21.27 3.79
N PHE A 4 -4.11 -21.23 3.68
CA PHE A 4 -5.01 -20.95 2.94
C PHE A 4 -5.31 -19.60 3.13
N ARG A 5 -4.80 -19.13 3.93
CA ARG A 5 -5.02 -17.92 4.14
C ARG A 5 -4.44 -17.16 3.11
N SER A 6 -3.41 -17.52 2.70
CA SER A 6 -2.73 -16.76 1.76
C SER A 6 -3.50 -16.77 0.55
N LEU A 7 -4.16 -17.77 0.32
CA LEU A 7 -4.86 -17.84 -0.74
C LEU A 7 -5.91 -16.88 -0.76
N VAL A 8 -6.48 -16.74 0.23
CA VAL A 8 -7.49 -15.88 0.28
C VAL A 8 -7.12 -14.58 -0.19
N LEU A 9 -6.07 -14.17 0.18
CA LEU A 9 -5.79 -12.94 -0.17
C LEU A 9 -5.68 -12.79 -1.55
N LEU A 10 -5.28 -13.70 -2.13
CA LEU A 10 -5.11 -13.63 -3.40
C LEU A 10 -6.35 -13.37 -4.08
N VAL A 11 -7.27 -13.96 -3.74
CA VAL A 11 -8.47 -13.81 -4.34
C VAL A 11 -8.93 -12.48 -4.19
N ALA A 12 -8.77 -12.04 -3.13
CA ALA A 12 -9.29 -10.80 -2.88
C ALA A 12 -8.70 -9.92 -3.86
N GLY A 13 -7.54 -10.09 -4.03
CA GLY A 13 -6.96 -9.18 -4.85
C GLY A 13 -7.50 -9.25 -6.15
N LEU A 14 -7.80 -10.33 -6.53
CA LEU A 14 -8.20 -10.44 -7.74
C LEU A 14 -9.41 -9.81 -7.96
N ALA A 15 -10.19 -9.99 -7.21
CA ALA A 15 -11.42 -9.52 -7.47
C ALA A 15 -11.30 -8.15 -7.76
N CYS A 16 -10.54 -7.61 -7.18
CA CYS A 16 -10.60 -6.34 -7.34
C CYS A 16 -10.14 -5.82 -8.49
N LEU A 17 -9.58 -6.52 -9.10
CA LEU A 17 -9.05 -5.97 -10.11
C LEU A 17 -9.94 -5.28 -10.86
N CYS A 18 -10.91 -5.55 -10.80
CA CYS A 18 -11.73 -4.98 -11.68
C CYS A 18 -11.89 -3.62 -11.36
N VAL A 19 -11.58 -3.33 -10.49
CA VAL A 19 -11.70 -2.16 -10.09
C VAL A 19 -11.24 -1.18 -10.85
N ASP A 20 -11.62 -0.52 -11.26
CA ASP A 20 -11.23 0.40 -11.97
C ASP A 20 -10.78 1.45 -11.32
N ALA A 21 -10.00 1.72 -11.46
CA ALA A 21 -9.39 2.65 -10.90
C ALA A 21 -9.58 3.86 -11.54
N ASP A 22 -10.61 4.31 -11.73
CA ASP A 22 -10.58 5.43 -12.38
C ASP A 22 -10.43 6.45 -11.38
N ALA A 23 -10.54 7.53 -11.49
CA ALA A 23 -10.23 8.62 -10.70
C ALA A 23 -10.78 8.72 -9.35
N GLY A 24 -10.92 7.71 -8.70
CA GLY A 24 -11.38 7.73 -7.34
C GLY A 24 -10.23 7.76 -6.39
N GLU A 25 -10.39 7.15 -5.25
CA GLU A 25 -9.34 7.08 -4.26
C GLU A 25 -8.28 6.09 -4.71
N ALA A 26 -7.11 6.20 -4.16
CA ALA A 26 -6.02 5.28 -4.48
C ALA A 26 -6.19 3.98 -3.71
N ASP A 27 -6.00 2.86 -4.37
CA ASP A 27 -6.15 1.55 -3.76
C ASP A 27 -4.81 0.89 -3.60
N VAL A 28 -4.59 0.25 -2.46
CA VAL A 28 -3.44 -0.61 -2.28
C VAL A 28 -3.83 -1.97 -2.83
N VAL A 29 -3.03 -2.49 -3.76
CA VAL A 29 -3.36 -3.75 -4.39
C VAL A 29 -2.52 -4.88 -3.82
N GLU A 30 -1.28 -4.62 -3.48
CA GLU A 30 -0.42 -5.67 -2.97
C GLU A 30 0.67 -5.09 -2.09
N VAL A 31 1.06 -5.80 -1.05
CA VAL A 31 2.13 -5.39 -0.17
C VAL A 31 3.06 -6.58 0.01
N VAL A 32 4.35 -6.39 -0.24
CA VAL A 32 5.35 -7.41 0.02
C VAL A 32 6.28 -6.84 1.08
N VAL A 33 6.44 -7.54 2.19
CA VAL A 33 7.25 -7.09 3.31
C VAL A 33 8.34 -8.10 3.54
N SER A 34 9.56 -7.64 3.78
CA SER A 34 10.63 -8.53 4.17
C SER A 34 11.45 -7.89 5.26
N ALA A 35 11.87 -8.68 6.23
CA ALA A 35 12.73 -8.19 7.28
C ALA A 35 14.13 -8.02 6.70
N ASN A 36 14.81 -6.95 7.07
CA ASN A 36 16.16 -6.77 6.59
C ASN A 36 17.11 -7.09 7.74
N ASP A 37 18.43 -7.14 7.47
CA ASP A 37 19.36 -7.56 8.49
C ASP A 37 19.85 -6.41 9.32
N ARG A 38 19.19 -5.27 9.29
CA ARG A 38 19.56 -4.15 10.13
C ARG A 38 18.46 -3.83 11.13
N GLY A 39 17.56 -4.78 11.34
CA GLY A 39 16.52 -4.58 12.34
C GLY A 39 15.30 -3.86 11.84
N GLY A 40 15.16 -3.66 10.57
CA GLY A 40 13.97 -2.99 10.02
C GLY A 40 13.28 -3.86 9.00
N TYR A 41 12.34 -3.28 8.29
CA TYR A 41 11.57 -3.98 7.27
C TYR A 41 11.58 -3.19 5.97
N ASP A 42 11.57 -3.90 4.86
CA ASP A 42 11.47 -3.29 3.56
C ASP A 42 10.09 -3.61 3.01
N PHE A 43 9.43 -2.60 2.47
CA PHE A 43 8.08 -2.75 1.94
C PHE A 43 8.09 -2.44 0.45
N ALA A 44 7.43 -3.27 -0.34
CA ALA A 44 7.17 -2.97 -1.73
C ALA A 44 5.65 -2.95 -1.87
N VAL A 45 5.11 -1.85 -2.29
CA VAL A 45 3.66 -1.64 -2.30
C VAL A 45 3.21 -1.29 -3.70
N THR A 46 2.18 -1.98 -4.15
CA THR A 46 1.58 -1.76 -5.46
C THR A 46 0.29 -0.98 -5.28
N ILE A 47 0.17 0.09 -6.02
CA ILE A 47 -0.94 1.01 -5.94
C ILE A 47 -1.66 1.08 -7.27
N ALA A 48 -2.97 1.14 -7.24
CA ALA A 48 -3.78 1.38 -8.44
C ALA A 48 -4.55 2.67 -8.26
N HIS A 49 -4.44 3.57 -9.21
CA HIS A 49 -5.14 4.83 -9.17
C HIS A 49 -5.14 5.42 -10.57
N GLY A 50 -6.23 6.02 -10.96
CA GLY A 50 -6.31 6.62 -12.28
C GLY A 50 -5.69 8.00 -12.29
N ASP A 51 -4.37 8.09 -12.20
CA ASP A 51 -3.69 9.38 -12.19
C ASP A 51 -3.99 10.11 -13.49
N THR A 52 -4.37 11.34 -13.40
CA THR A 52 -4.66 12.12 -14.59
C THR A 52 -3.62 13.22 -14.81
N GLY A 53 -2.73 13.42 -13.88
CA GLY A 53 -1.72 14.44 -13.97
C GLY A 53 -1.49 15.04 -12.61
N TRP A 54 -0.84 16.18 -12.55
CA TRP A 54 -0.47 16.77 -11.27
C TRP A 54 -1.65 17.22 -10.43
N LYS A 55 -2.83 17.35 -11.00
CA LYS A 55 -3.95 17.78 -10.22
C LYS A 55 -4.66 16.62 -9.54
N HIS A 56 -4.43 15.42 -9.96
CA HIS A 56 -5.08 14.29 -9.33
C HIS A 56 -4.21 13.06 -9.54
N TYR A 57 -3.43 12.68 -8.55
CA TYR A 57 -2.55 11.54 -8.64
C TYR A 57 -2.33 10.94 -7.25
N ALA A 58 -1.96 9.67 -7.22
CA ALA A 58 -1.60 9.03 -5.97
C ALA A 58 -0.30 9.66 -5.51
N ASP A 59 -0.26 10.25 -4.33
CA ASP A 59 0.88 11.03 -3.90
C ASP A 59 1.60 10.45 -2.69
N ARG A 60 1.09 9.38 -2.09
CA ARG A 60 1.79 8.76 -0.97
C ARG A 60 1.16 7.47 -0.55
N TRP A 61 1.89 6.67 0.20
CA TRP A 61 1.27 5.58 0.95
C TRP A 61 1.93 5.51 2.33
N ASP A 62 1.16 5.06 3.31
CA ASP A 62 1.57 5.02 4.70
C ASP A 62 1.47 3.61 5.25
N ILE A 63 2.33 3.31 6.22
CA ILE A 63 2.29 2.08 6.99
C ILE A 63 1.80 2.46 8.37
N LEU A 64 0.73 1.82 8.84
CA LEU A 64 0.09 2.17 10.10
C LEU A 64 0.13 1.00 11.07
N ASP A 65 0.22 1.29 12.36
CA ASP A 65 0.07 0.24 13.37
C ASP A 65 -1.42 0.04 13.69
N GLY A 66 -1.70 -0.78 14.67
CA GLY A 66 -3.09 -1.11 14.99
C GLY A 66 -3.88 0.06 15.55
N ASP A 67 -3.23 1.09 16.01
CA ASP A 67 -3.92 2.25 16.53
C ASP A 67 -3.98 3.37 15.49
N GLY A 68 -3.55 3.10 14.30
CA GLY A 68 -3.58 4.10 13.25
C GLY A 68 -2.40 5.04 13.24
N LYS A 69 -1.36 4.73 14.02
CA LYS A 69 -0.22 5.59 14.06
C LYS A 69 0.65 5.32 12.84
N ILE A 70 1.13 6.34 12.19
CA ILE A 70 1.94 6.18 11.00
C ILE A 70 3.35 5.78 11.39
N LEU A 71 3.81 4.64 10.89
CA LEU A 71 5.14 4.15 11.16
C LEU A 71 6.09 4.49 10.02
N GLY A 72 5.60 4.77 8.86
CA GLY A 72 6.41 5.17 7.72
C GLY A 72 5.56 5.68 6.59
N THR A 73 6.13 6.52 5.76
CA THR A 73 5.43 7.08 4.61
C THR A 73 6.35 7.08 3.41
N ARG A 74 5.84 6.63 2.28
CA ARG A 74 6.53 6.78 1.02
C ARG A 74 5.84 7.87 0.23
N THR A 75 6.56 8.93 -0.06
CA THR A 75 6.03 10.02 -0.88
C THR A 75 6.21 9.64 -2.33
N LEU A 76 5.18 9.86 -3.12
CA LEU A 76 5.22 9.60 -4.55
C LEU A 76 5.31 10.96 -5.22
N HIS A 77 6.42 11.19 -5.91
CA HIS A 77 6.77 12.55 -6.29
C HIS A 77 6.22 13.01 -7.62
N HIS A 78 5.53 12.14 -8.34
CA HIS A 78 4.96 12.56 -9.63
C HIS A 78 3.87 11.60 -10.05
N PRO A 79 3.02 12.01 -10.98
CA PRO A 79 1.93 11.16 -11.45
C PRO A 79 2.43 9.97 -12.26
N HIS A 80 1.64 8.90 -12.26
CA HIS A 80 1.95 7.71 -13.04
C HIS A 80 0.78 7.48 -14.01
N VAL A 81 0.63 8.37 -14.96
CA VAL A 81 -0.53 8.33 -15.84
C VAL A 81 -0.54 7.08 -16.71
N ASN A 82 0.61 6.68 -17.21
CA ASN A 82 0.67 5.55 -18.11
C ASN A 82 1.25 4.29 -17.49
N GLU A 83 1.38 4.25 -16.19
CA GLU A 83 1.92 3.07 -15.54
C GLU A 83 0.98 2.73 -14.40
N GLN A 84 0.03 1.88 -14.63
CA GLN A 84 -0.93 1.47 -13.60
C GLN A 84 -1.21 -0.02 -13.71
N PRO A 85 -1.16 -0.75 -12.62
CA PRO A 85 -0.74 -0.28 -11.31
C PRO A 85 0.77 -0.14 -11.25
N PHE A 86 1.25 0.50 -10.23
CA PHE A 86 2.69 0.70 -10.13
C PHE A 86 3.17 0.34 -8.74
N THR A 87 4.43 -0.03 -8.60
CA THR A 87 5.01 -0.50 -7.34
C THR A 87 6.15 0.38 -6.94
N ARG A 88 6.19 0.77 -5.66
CA ARG A 88 7.32 1.54 -5.13
C ARG A 88 7.67 0.98 -3.77
N SER A 89 8.87 1.22 -3.32
CA SER A 89 9.39 0.62 -2.11
C SER A 89 9.80 1.66 -1.08
N LEU A 90 9.79 1.25 0.18
CA LEU A 90 10.32 2.02 1.27
C LEU A 90 11.18 1.06 2.08
N PHE A 91 12.45 1.41 2.27
CA PHE A 91 13.39 0.51 2.91
C PHE A 91 13.68 0.93 4.34
N GLY A 92 14.00 -0.03 5.17
CA GLY A 92 14.48 0.28 6.52
C GLY A 92 13.46 0.87 7.44
N VAL A 93 12.22 0.44 7.36
CA VAL A 93 11.16 0.96 8.21
C VAL A 93 11.33 0.34 9.59
N LYS A 94 11.38 1.18 10.63
CA LYS A 94 11.54 0.68 11.97
C LYS A 94 10.16 0.43 12.56
N ILE A 95 9.89 -0.78 12.93
CA ILE A 95 8.61 -1.15 13.48
C ILE A 95 8.85 -1.65 14.90
N PRO A 96 8.14 -1.10 15.89
CA PRO A 96 8.33 -1.52 17.27
C PRO A 96 8.08 -3.02 17.43
N ASP A 97 8.83 -3.65 18.34
CA ASP A 97 8.75 -5.09 18.48
C ASP A 97 7.37 -5.61 18.83
N HIS A 98 6.56 -4.83 19.49
CA HIS A 98 5.24 -5.32 19.87
C HIS A 98 4.23 -5.24 18.74
N VAL A 99 4.57 -4.61 17.62
CA VAL A 99 3.63 -4.50 16.52
C VAL A 99 3.74 -5.75 15.67
N ARG A 100 2.63 -6.48 15.55
CA ARG A 100 2.63 -7.70 14.79
C ARG A 100 1.86 -7.61 13.49
N GLU A 101 1.12 -6.56 13.31
CA GLU A 101 0.33 -6.40 12.10
C GLU A 101 0.35 -4.94 11.72
N VAL A 102 0.49 -4.63 10.47
CA VAL A 102 0.44 -3.27 9.98
C VAL A 102 -0.55 -3.18 8.85
N THR A 103 -1.07 -2.00 8.62
CA THR A 103 -1.99 -1.73 7.52
C THR A 103 -1.36 -0.71 6.61
N VAL A 104 -1.43 -0.93 5.33
CA VAL A 104 -0.90 0.00 4.34
C VAL A 104 -2.07 0.67 3.64
N ARG A 105 -2.05 1.99 3.60
CA ARG A 105 -3.08 2.76 2.91
C ARG A 105 -2.42 3.71 1.94
N ALA A 106 -3.11 4.07 0.88
CA ALA A 106 -2.59 5.00 -0.12
C ALA A 106 -3.47 6.24 -0.14
N GLY A 107 -2.87 7.35 -0.48
CA GLY A 107 -3.61 8.61 -0.57
C GLY A 107 -3.41 9.24 -1.92
N ASP A 108 -4.30 10.13 -2.27
CA ASP A 108 -4.15 10.88 -3.50
C ASP A 108 -4.33 12.36 -3.21
N SER A 109 -4.01 13.17 -4.20
CA SER A 109 -3.94 14.60 -4.01
C SER A 109 -5.32 15.27 -3.92
N VAL A 110 -6.37 14.53 -4.19
CA VAL A 110 -7.72 15.11 -4.16
C VAL A 110 -8.54 14.53 -3.03
N HIS A 111 -8.55 13.19 -2.89
CA HIS A 111 -9.43 12.55 -1.93
C HIS A 111 -8.74 12.21 -0.62
N GLU A 112 -7.44 12.32 -0.57
CA GLU A 112 -6.63 11.87 0.55
C GLU A 112 -6.75 10.36 0.69
N TYR A 113 -7.49 9.85 1.62
CA TYR A 113 -7.59 8.41 1.82
C TYR A 113 -9.02 7.96 1.54
N GLY A 114 -9.23 6.70 1.49
CA GLY A 114 -10.58 6.18 1.27
C GLY A 114 -10.61 4.95 0.37
N GLY A 115 -9.49 4.64 -0.25
CA GLY A 115 -9.46 3.48 -1.11
C GLY A 115 -9.21 2.20 -0.34
N LYS A 116 -8.92 1.13 -1.04
CA LYS A 116 -8.68 -0.16 -0.41
C LYS A 116 -7.35 -0.19 0.28
N VAL A 117 -7.29 -0.83 1.42
CA VAL A 117 -6.07 -0.97 2.21
C VAL A 117 -5.72 -2.44 2.31
N VAL A 118 -4.49 -2.75 2.68
CA VAL A 118 -4.05 -4.12 2.85
C VAL A 118 -3.38 -4.23 4.21
N SER A 119 -3.76 -5.24 4.99
CA SER A 119 -3.12 -5.51 6.28
C SER A 119 -2.21 -6.70 6.13
N VAL A 120 -1.06 -6.64 6.78
CA VAL A 120 -0.04 -7.66 6.67
C VAL A 120 0.46 -8.01 8.04
N GLU A 121 0.65 -9.30 8.30
CA GLU A 121 1.24 -9.72 9.55
C GLU A 121 2.75 -9.78 9.38
N LEU A 122 3.46 -9.39 10.40
CA LEU A 122 4.92 -9.35 10.36
C LEU A 122 5.57 -10.59 10.98
#